data_57ef5140c24e717e26d2f829cc73936d
#
_entry.id   57ef5140c24e717e26d2f829cc73936d
#
_cell.length_a   1.000
_cell.length_b   1.000
_cell.length_c   1.000
_cell.angle_alpha   90.00
_cell.angle_beta   90.00
_cell.angle_gamma   90.00
#
_symmetry.space_group_name_H-M   'P 1'
#
loop_
_entity.id
_entity.type
_entity.pdbx_description
1 polymer ?
#
loop_
_entity_poly.entity_id
_entity_poly.type
_entity_poly.pdbx_seq_one_letter_code
_entity_poly.pdbx_strand_id
1 'polypeptide(L)'
;MESLTNMLAQHGALVLFAVVFAEQVGLPFPALPLLVAGGVLVGTGHLAWSSALGAAILATLMADAIWYLAGQWRGRPVLSLLCRIALEPDACVRRTEDFFLRHGPKSLIVAKFIPGLSTIAPPLAGIVGLSVPLFLLYDTLGALLWAGSGLEFGYAFSGQIEQAFAYSEQVMPALLLTMVFLLAGFVSLKAWHRHRQLRLVPRMTVAELAEKLTAAEPPVLIDVRPRARAEAEPGIPTAVLMSLDELARRYQEFPRHRDVVVYCGCPADVVSAQGALLLRKKGFTRVWPLAGGIEAWRAAATQNSESTQVFVGPNVAA
;
A
#
# COMPACT_ATOMS: atom_id res chain seq x y z
N MET A 1 -28.79 -20.09 -19.38
CA MET A 1 -28.87 -19.42 -18.07
C MET A 1 -29.17 -20.36 -16.92
N GLU A 2 -30.04 -21.32 -17.08
CA GLU A 2 -30.33 -22.33 -16.04
C GLU A 2 -29.10 -23.09 -15.51
N SER A 3 -28.08 -23.29 -16.34
CA SER A 3 -26.84 -23.95 -15.89
C SER A 3 -26.01 -23.09 -14.94
N LEU A 4 -26.04 -21.76 -15.11
CA LEU A 4 -25.26 -20.82 -14.27
C LEU A 4 -25.96 -20.61 -12.92
N THR A 5 -27.29 -20.49 -12.92
CA THR A 5 -28.09 -20.40 -11.69
C THR A 5 -28.02 -21.70 -10.89
N ASN A 6 -28.06 -22.85 -11.53
CA ASN A 6 -27.88 -24.15 -10.87
C ASN A 6 -26.46 -24.33 -10.32
N MET A 7 -25.44 -23.85 -11.03
CA MET A 7 -24.05 -23.85 -10.56
C MET A 7 -23.86 -22.91 -9.34
N LEU A 8 -24.46 -21.73 -9.38
CA LEU A 8 -24.44 -20.78 -8.27
C LEU A 8 -25.25 -21.30 -7.06
N ALA A 9 -26.38 -21.97 -7.27
CA ALA A 9 -27.15 -22.59 -6.20
C ALA A 9 -26.40 -23.77 -5.55
N GLN A 10 -25.69 -24.57 -6.32
CA GLN A 10 -24.92 -25.72 -5.81
C GLN A 10 -23.54 -25.32 -5.23
N HIS A 11 -22.91 -24.30 -5.80
CA HIS A 11 -21.51 -23.91 -5.47
C HIS A 11 -21.38 -22.48 -4.98
N GLY A 12 -22.49 -21.78 -4.68
CA GLY A 12 -22.48 -20.35 -4.30
C GLY A 12 -21.57 -20.02 -3.12
N ALA A 13 -21.56 -20.89 -2.12
CA ALA A 13 -20.65 -20.74 -0.97
C ALA A 13 -19.18 -20.89 -1.38
N LEU A 14 -18.85 -21.81 -2.30
CA LEU A 14 -17.50 -22.01 -2.82
C LEU A 14 -17.05 -20.84 -3.67
N VAL A 15 -17.92 -20.30 -4.51
CA VAL A 15 -17.64 -19.11 -5.32
C VAL A 15 -17.40 -17.90 -4.42
N LEU A 16 -18.25 -17.68 -3.41
CA LEU A 16 -18.04 -16.64 -2.40
C LEU A 16 -16.70 -16.81 -1.69
N PHE A 17 -16.39 -18.02 -1.24
CA PHE A 17 -15.11 -18.32 -0.63
C PHE A 17 -13.95 -17.97 -1.55
N ALA A 18 -13.96 -18.44 -2.79
CA ALA A 18 -12.86 -18.25 -3.73
C ALA A 18 -12.61 -16.76 -4.04
N VAL A 19 -13.68 -15.99 -4.25
CA VAL A 19 -13.56 -14.56 -4.60
C VAL A 19 -13.16 -13.72 -3.39
N VAL A 20 -13.76 -13.96 -2.21
CA VAL A 20 -13.35 -13.28 -0.97
C VAL A 20 -11.89 -13.59 -0.64
N PHE A 21 -11.49 -14.86 -0.75
CA PHE A 21 -10.09 -15.27 -0.54
C PHE A 21 -9.16 -14.56 -1.51
N ALA A 22 -9.49 -14.51 -2.80
CA ALA A 22 -8.68 -13.86 -3.83
C ALA A 22 -8.52 -12.35 -3.55
N GLU A 23 -9.59 -11.65 -3.17
CA GLU A 23 -9.53 -10.23 -2.78
C GLU A 23 -8.65 -10.03 -1.55
N GLN A 24 -8.83 -10.83 -0.50
CA GLN A 24 -8.07 -10.69 0.75
C GLN A 24 -6.58 -11.04 0.58
N VAL A 25 -6.24 -11.92 -0.36
CA VAL A 25 -4.83 -12.17 -0.74
C VAL A 25 -4.23 -10.97 -1.50
N GLY A 26 -5.06 -10.05 -2.00
CA GLY A 26 -4.60 -8.81 -2.65
C GLY A 26 -4.84 -8.74 -4.15
N LEU A 27 -5.61 -9.69 -4.70
CA LEU A 27 -6.05 -9.59 -6.09
C LEU A 27 -7.13 -8.47 -6.21
N PRO A 28 -7.13 -7.68 -7.30
CA PRO A 28 -8.05 -6.55 -7.45
C PRO A 28 -9.46 -7.00 -7.87
N PHE A 29 -10.03 -7.92 -7.11
CA PHE A 29 -11.42 -8.35 -7.28
C PHE A 29 -12.31 -7.66 -6.24
N PRO A 30 -13.41 -7.01 -6.64
CA PRO A 30 -14.34 -6.41 -5.69
C PRO A 30 -15.25 -7.51 -5.11
N ALA A 31 -14.97 -8.02 -3.92
CA ALA A 31 -15.81 -9.05 -3.29
C ALA A 31 -17.13 -8.48 -2.74
N LEU A 32 -17.20 -7.18 -2.42
CA LEU A 32 -18.42 -6.58 -1.87
C LEU A 32 -19.66 -6.76 -2.77
N PRO A 33 -19.62 -6.54 -4.10
CA PRO A 33 -20.73 -6.86 -5.00
C PRO A 33 -21.14 -8.32 -4.98
N LEU A 34 -20.19 -9.24 -4.81
CA LEU A 34 -20.47 -10.67 -4.71
C LEU A 34 -21.04 -11.07 -3.36
N LEU A 35 -20.67 -10.41 -2.27
CA LEU A 35 -21.33 -10.57 -0.98
C LEU A 35 -22.79 -10.09 -1.06
N VAL A 36 -23.05 -8.95 -1.70
CA VAL A 36 -24.42 -8.47 -1.95
C VAL A 36 -25.20 -9.49 -2.80
N ALA A 37 -24.63 -10.00 -3.89
CA ALA A 37 -25.26 -11.05 -4.70
C ALA A 37 -25.51 -12.34 -3.90
N GLY A 38 -24.57 -12.73 -3.03
CA GLY A 38 -24.74 -13.82 -2.08
C GLY A 38 -25.92 -13.61 -1.12
N GLY A 39 -26.08 -12.38 -0.64
CA GLY A 39 -27.22 -11.97 0.18
C GLY A 39 -28.56 -12.09 -0.56
N VAL A 40 -28.60 -11.72 -1.84
CA VAL A 40 -29.79 -11.94 -2.70
C VAL A 40 -30.12 -13.42 -2.84
N LEU A 41 -29.09 -14.27 -3.07
CA LEU A 41 -29.31 -15.72 -3.14
C LEU A 41 -29.80 -16.32 -1.83
N VAL A 42 -29.45 -15.75 -0.70
CA VAL A 42 -29.99 -16.10 0.60
C VAL A 42 -31.44 -15.67 0.72
N GLY A 43 -31.76 -14.43 0.31
CA GLY A 43 -33.14 -13.91 0.36
C GLY A 43 -34.10 -14.66 -0.55
N THR A 44 -33.66 -15.18 -1.67
CA THR A 44 -34.41 -16.01 -2.61
C THR A 44 -34.41 -17.52 -2.26
N GLY A 45 -33.74 -17.90 -1.16
CA GLY A 45 -33.73 -19.29 -0.69
C GLY A 45 -32.77 -20.22 -1.44
N HIS A 46 -31.94 -19.70 -2.34
CA HIS A 46 -30.99 -20.50 -3.13
C HIS A 46 -29.66 -20.77 -2.38
N LEU A 47 -29.39 -20.04 -1.30
CA LEU A 47 -28.18 -20.21 -0.48
C LEU A 47 -28.54 -20.09 1.00
N ALA A 48 -28.00 -20.98 1.84
CA ALA A 48 -28.19 -20.85 3.28
C ALA A 48 -27.33 -19.71 3.86
N TRP A 49 -27.92 -18.91 4.75
CA TRP A 49 -27.21 -17.80 5.42
C TRP A 49 -25.91 -18.24 6.09
N SER A 50 -25.95 -19.36 6.83
CA SER A 50 -24.79 -19.92 7.52
C SER A 50 -23.68 -20.32 6.56
N SER A 51 -24.02 -20.85 5.39
CA SER A 51 -23.05 -21.25 4.36
C SER A 51 -22.39 -20.04 3.71
N ALA A 52 -23.16 -18.99 3.38
CA ALA A 52 -22.65 -17.76 2.78
C ALA A 52 -21.71 -17.02 3.75
N LEU A 53 -22.18 -16.78 4.97
CA LEU A 53 -21.42 -16.08 5.99
C LEU A 53 -20.18 -16.88 6.44
N GLY A 54 -20.35 -18.18 6.65
CA GLY A 54 -19.26 -19.08 7.04
C GLY A 54 -18.17 -19.15 5.98
N ALA A 55 -18.53 -19.24 4.69
CA ALA A 55 -17.58 -19.23 3.58
C ALA A 55 -16.78 -17.92 3.51
N ALA A 56 -17.47 -16.78 3.65
CA ALA A 56 -16.83 -15.46 3.61
C ALA A 56 -15.87 -15.25 4.79
N ILE A 57 -16.30 -15.61 6.02
CA ILE A 57 -15.45 -15.50 7.21
C ILE A 57 -14.22 -16.42 7.09
N LEU A 58 -14.42 -17.68 6.69
CA LEU A 58 -13.34 -18.64 6.56
C LEU A 58 -12.31 -18.19 5.51
N ALA A 59 -12.78 -17.71 4.35
CA ALA A 59 -11.93 -17.18 3.30
C ALA A 59 -11.07 -16.01 3.80
N THR A 60 -11.71 -15.05 4.51
CA THR A 60 -11.04 -13.89 5.08
C THR A 60 -9.98 -14.31 6.08
N LEU A 61 -10.35 -15.14 7.07
CA LEU A 61 -9.42 -15.59 8.12
C LEU A 61 -8.24 -16.38 7.57
N MET A 62 -8.46 -17.21 6.56
CA MET A 62 -7.37 -17.96 5.92
C MET A 62 -6.39 -17.05 5.19
N ALA A 63 -6.88 -16.11 4.40
CA ALA A 63 -6.03 -15.16 3.69
C ALA A 63 -5.26 -14.26 4.66
N ASP A 64 -5.93 -13.75 5.68
CA ASP A 64 -5.33 -12.85 6.67
C ASP A 64 -4.35 -13.56 7.59
N ALA A 65 -4.61 -14.82 7.93
CA ALA A 65 -3.66 -15.65 8.68
C ALA A 65 -2.36 -15.86 7.88
N ILE A 66 -2.45 -16.07 6.57
CA ILE A 66 -1.27 -16.18 5.71
C ILE A 66 -0.45 -14.88 5.77
N TRP A 67 -1.09 -13.73 5.66
CA TRP A 67 -0.42 -12.43 5.73
C TRP A 67 0.13 -12.11 7.11
N TYR A 68 -0.61 -12.44 8.18
CA TYR A 68 -0.16 -12.30 9.57
C TYR A 68 1.11 -13.12 9.82
N LEU A 69 1.12 -14.41 9.44
CA LEU A 69 2.28 -15.28 9.58
C LEU A 69 3.46 -14.81 8.71
N ALA A 70 3.19 -14.39 7.49
CA ALA A 70 4.22 -13.82 6.62
C ALA A 70 4.84 -12.55 7.24
N GLY A 71 4.02 -11.69 7.85
CA GLY A 71 4.46 -10.51 8.60
C GLY A 71 5.33 -10.88 9.81
N GLN A 72 4.94 -11.91 10.56
CA GLN A 72 5.68 -12.40 11.71
C GLN A 72 7.04 -13.01 11.35
N TRP A 73 7.12 -13.77 10.25
CA TRP A 73 8.35 -14.46 9.84
C TRP A 73 9.31 -13.60 9.05
N ARG A 74 8.82 -12.79 8.13
CA ARG A 74 9.64 -11.99 7.21
C ARG A 74 9.65 -10.50 7.51
N GLY A 75 8.78 -10.03 8.39
CA GLY A 75 8.74 -8.65 8.82
C GLY A 75 8.51 -7.65 7.66
N ARG A 76 9.30 -6.59 7.63
CA ARG A 76 9.18 -5.47 6.69
C ARG A 76 9.26 -5.80 5.18
N PRO A 77 10.02 -6.81 4.69
CA PRO A 77 9.98 -7.20 3.28
C PRO A 77 8.58 -7.54 2.75
N VAL A 78 7.71 -8.11 3.58
CA VAL A 78 6.32 -8.44 3.22
C VAL A 78 5.51 -7.16 2.95
N LEU A 79 5.66 -6.14 3.80
CA LEU A 79 5.04 -4.85 3.56
C LEU A 79 5.53 -4.21 2.27
N SER A 80 6.83 -4.30 1.96
CA SER A 80 7.38 -3.75 0.73
C SER A 80 6.83 -4.45 -0.52
N LEU A 81 6.56 -5.76 -0.44
CA LEU A 81 5.93 -6.53 -1.51
C LEU A 81 4.49 -6.08 -1.73
N LEU A 82 3.70 -6.00 -0.65
CA LEU A 82 2.32 -5.51 -0.70
C LEU A 82 2.23 -4.07 -1.23
N CYS A 83 3.18 -3.23 -0.84
CA CYS A 83 3.26 -1.86 -1.32
C CYS A 83 3.64 -1.74 -2.80
N ARG A 84 4.34 -2.73 -3.37
CA ARG A 84 4.58 -2.81 -4.82
C ARG A 84 3.31 -3.13 -5.59
N ILE A 85 2.46 -3.97 -5.01
CA ILE A 85 1.16 -4.36 -5.59
C ILE A 85 0.13 -3.24 -5.38
N ALA A 86 0.10 -2.63 -4.20
CA ALA A 86 -0.70 -1.44 -3.92
C ALA A 86 -0.06 -0.21 -4.56
N LEU A 87 -0.78 0.51 -5.40
CA LEU A 87 -0.33 1.67 -6.18
C LEU A 87 0.14 2.89 -5.35
N GLU A 88 0.24 2.78 -4.02
CA GLU A 88 0.74 3.82 -3.09
C GLU A 88 1.70 3.22 -2.05
N PRO A 89 3.00 3.08 -2.37
CA PRO A 89 3.92 2.29 -1.55
C PRO A 89 4.18 2.82 -0.13
N ASP A 90 4.41 4.13 0.05
CA ASP A 90 4.98 4.61 1.31
C ASP A 90 4.00 5.38 2.21
N ALA A 91 3.01 6.08 1.63
CA ALA A 91 2.00 6.80 2.40
C ALA A 91 1.00 5.84 3.08
N CYS A 92 0.73 4.71 2.43
CA CYS A 92 -0.21 3.70 2.93
C CYS A 92 0.38 2.96 4.15
N VAL A 93 1.65 2.55 4.10
CA VAL A 93 2.31 1.85 5.22
C VAL A 93 2.38 2.74 6.45
N ARG A 94 2.82 4.00 6.30
CA ARG A 94 2.93 4.94 7.44
C ARG A 94 1.58 5.23 8.08
N ARG A 95 0.55 5.50 7.26
CA ARG A 95 -0.80 5.75 7.79
C ARG A 95 -1.35 4.53 8.52
N THR A 96 -1.09 3.34 8.00
CA THR A 96 -1.55 2.09 8.61
C THR A 96 -0.77 1.79 9.89
N GLU A 97 0.55 1.97 9.89
CA GLU A 97 1.41 1.79 11.05
C GLU A 97 1.04 2.77 12.16
N ASP A 98 0.90 4.07 11.85
CA ASP A 98 0.45 5.10 12.79
C ASP A 98 -0.98 4.83 13.31
N PHE A 99 -1.89 4.39 12.44
CA PHE A 99 -3.26 4.04 12.81
C PHE A 99 -3.30 2.82 13.73
N PHE A 100 -2.51 1.79 13.40
CA PHE A 100 -2.41 0.58 14.22
C PHE A 100 -1.78 0.86 15.59
N LEU A 101 -0.72 1.67 15.63
CA LEU A 101 -0.05 2.06 16.88
C LEU A 101 -0.97 2.91 17.79
N ARG A 102 -1.85 3.72 17.21
CA ARG A 102 -2.80 4.57 17.98
C ARG A 102 -4.02 3.81 18.48
N HIS A 103 -4.56 2.88 17.67
CA HIS A 103 -5.84 2.22 17.95
C HIS A 103 -5.68 0.75 18.37
N GLY A 104 -4.46 0.22 18.30
CA GLY A 104 -4.15 -1.16 18.67
C GLY A 104 -4.94 -2.20 17.85
N PRO A 105 -5.27 -3.37 18.45
CA PRO A 105 -5.95 -4.46 17.75
C PRO A 105 -7.32 -4.11 17.17
N LYS A 106 -8.01 -3.10 17.72
CA LYS A 106 -9.31 -2.62 17.22
C LYS A 106 -9.24 -2.09 15.79
N SER A 107 -8.05 -1.69 15.35
CA SER A 107 -7.81 -1.23 13.98
C SER A 107 -8.10 -2.31 12.93
N LEU A 108 -7.97 -3.61 13.27
CA LEU A 108 -8.30 -4.73 12.37
C LEU A 108 -9.77 -4.72 11.95
N ILE A 109 -10.68 -4.38 12.88
CA ILE A 109 -12.12 -4.30 12.57
C ILE A 109 -12.39 -3.23 11.51
N VAL A 110 -11.85 -2.02 11.74
CA VAL A 110 -12.07 -0.86 10.85
C VAL A 110 -11.37 -1.05 9.52
N ALA A 111 -10.22 -1.70 9.52
CA ALA A 111 -9.41 -1.96 8.33
C ALA A 111 -10.18 -2.69 7.23
N LYS A 112 -11.11 -3.60 7.58
CA LYS A 112 -11.93 -4.35 6.62
C LYS A 112 -12.80 -3.47 5.73
N PHE A 113 -13.19 -2.29 6.22
CA PHE A 113 -14.05 -1.35 5.49
C PHE A 113 -13.26 -0.36 4.63
N ILE A 114 -11.93 -0.33 4.76
CA ILE A 114 -11.09 0.63 4.04
C ILE A 114 -10.27 -0.13 2.98
N PRO A 115 -10.54 0.11 1.68
CA PRO A 115 -9.80 -0.55 0.60
C PRO A 115 -8.28 -0.32 0.73
N GLY A 116 -7.50 -1.39 0.60
CA GLY A 116 -6.05 -1.35 0.75
C GLY A 116 -5.55 -1.42 2.19
N LEU A 117 -6.33 -0.99 3.18
CA LEU A 117 -6.00 -1.17 4.59
C LEU A 117 -6.26 -2.60 5.05
N SER A 118 -7.30 -3.24 4.50
CA SER A 118 -7.66 -4.63 4.76
C SER A 118 -6.53 -5.61 4.49
N THR A 119 -5.76 -5.42 3.42
CA THR A 119 -4.62 -6.29 3.06
C THR A 119 -3.32 -5.99 3.80
N ILE A 120 -3.16 -4.76 4.33
CA ILE A 120 -1.94 -4.32 5.03
C ILE A 120 -2.02 -4.55 6.54
N ALA A 121 -3.22 -4.48 7.12
CA ALA A 121 -3.42 -4.61 8.56
C ALA A 121 -3.02 -6.00 9.13
N PRO A 122 -3.32 -7.15 8.49
CA PRO A 122 -2.91 -8.46 8.96
C PRO A 122 -1.38 -8.65 9.06
N PRO A 123 -0.58 -8.40 8.00
CA PRO A 123 0.87 -8.53 8.11
C PRO A 123 1.47 -7.54 9.11
N LEU A 124 0.89 -6.35 9.25
CA LEU A 124 1.33 -5.38 10.24
C LEU A 124 1.09 -5.87 11.67
N ALA A 125 -0.07 -6.49 11.93
CA ALA A 125 -0.35 -7.14 13.21
C ALA A 125 0.68 -8.21 13.55
N GLY A 126 1.13 -8.98 12.55
CA GLY A 126 2.21 -9.96 12.69
C GLY A 126 3.56 -9.33 13.02
N ILE A 127 3.92 -8.22 12.35
CA ILE A 127 5.18 -7.49 12.56
C ILE A 127 5.25 -6.89 13.97
N VAL A 128 4.15 -6.32 14.45
CA VAL A 128 4.06 -5.71 15.80
C VAL A 128 4.03 -6.79 16.90
N GLY A 129 3.90 -8.07 16.54
CA GLY A 129 3.88 -9.18 17.49
C GLY A 129 2.56 -9.29 18.26
N LEU A 130 1.43 -8.90 17.64
CA LEU A 130 0.11 -9.13 18.23
C LEU A 130 -0.10 -10.62 18.48
N SER A 131 -0.62 -11.02 19.65
CA SER A 131 -0.86 -12.43 19.95
C SER A 131 -1.92 -13.03 19.02
N VAL A 132 -1.71 -14.29 18.60
CA VAL A 132 -2.62 -15.01 17.68
C VAL A 132 -4.08 -14.98 18.14
N PRO A 133 -4.41 -15.26 19.42
CA PRO A 133 -5.82 -15.21 19.86
C PRO A 133 -6.45 -13.84 19.70
N LEU A 134 -5.69 -12.77 19.99
CA LEU A 134 -6.17 -11.40 19.87
C LEU A 134 -6.36 -11.00 18.40
N PHE A 135 -5.42 -11.41 17.55
CA PHE A 135 -5.53 -11.22 16.09
C PHE A 135 -6.80 -11.90 15.57
N LEU A 136 -6.98 -13.20 15.83
CA LEU A 136 -8.16 -13.96 15.38
C LEU A 136 -9.47 -13.37 15.89
N LEU A 137 -9.51 -12.92 17.15
CA LEU A 137 -10.72 -12.30 17.72
C LEU A 137 -11.12 -11.04 16.96
N TYR A 138 -10.19 -10.09 16.80
CA TYR A 138 -10.51 -8.81 16.15
C TYR A 138 -10.69 -8.95 14.65
N ASP A 139 -9.96 -9.85 14.01
CA ASP A 139 -10.10 -10.12 12.59
C ASP A 139 -11.42 -10.83 12.27
N THR A 140 -11.82 -11.82 13.10
CA THR A 140 -13.13 -12.47 12.99
C THR A 140 -14.27 -11.47 13.18
N LEU A 141 -14.19 -10.58 14.18
CA LEU A 141 -15.19 -9.53 14.38
C LEU A 141 -15.26 -8.58 13.17
N GLY A 142 -14.13 -8.20 12.62
CA GLY A 142 -14.07 -7.38 11.42
C GLY A 142 -14.66 -8.08 10.19
N ALA A 143 -14.30 -9.34 9.98
CA ALA A 143 -14.85 -10.18 8.90
C ALA A 143 -16.35 -10.39 9.03
N LEU A 144 -16.85 -10.65 10.25
CA LEU A 144 -18.28 -10.82 10.54
C LEU A 144 -19.06 -9.54 10.21
N LEU A 145 -18.58 -8.39 10.65
CA LEU A 145 -19.23 -7.12 10.39
C LEU A 145 -19.20 -6.77 8.90
N TRP A 146 -18.07 -6.94 8.25
CA TRP A 146 -17.88 -6.59 6.84
C TRP A 146 -18.68 -7.52 5.92
N ALA A 147 -18.50 -8.84 6.03
CA ALA A 147 -19.21 -9.81 5.22
C ALA A 147 -20.70 -9.85 5.57
N GLY A 148 -21.02 -9.77 6.87
CA GLY A 148 -22.40 -9.72 7.34
C GLY A 148 -23.15 -8.52 6.81
N SER A 149 -22.56 -7.32 6.83
CA SER A 149 -23.21 -6.12 6.29
C SER A 149 -23.44 -6.21 4.77
N GLY A 150 -22.51 -6.78 4.01
CA GLY A 150 -22.69 -7.00 2.57
C GLY A 150 -23.82 -8.00 2.26
N LEU A 151 -23.83 -9.13 2.96
CA LEU A 151 -24.88 -10.15 2.84
C LEU A 151 -26.25 -9.63 3.29
N GLU A 152 -26.30 -8.91 4.43
CA GLU A 152 -27.54 -8.33 4.96
C GLU A 152 -28.14 -7.31 3.99
N PHE A 153 -27.29 -6.46 3.40
CA PHE A 153 -27.75 -5.52 2.38
C PHE A 153 -28.37 -6.25 1.18
N GLY A 154 -27.71 -7.30 0.67
CA GLY A 154 -28.25 -8.10 -0.42
C GLY A 154 -29.54 -8.82 -0.04
N TYR A 155 -29.64 -9.37 1.16
CA TYR A 155 -30.82 -10.03 1.69
C TYR A 155 -32.00 -9.07 1.81
N ALA A 156 -31.80 -7.91 2.44
CA ALA A 156 -32.83 -6.89 2.65
C ALA A 156 -33.45 -6.36 1.35
N PHE A 157 -32.63 -6.27 0.30
CA PHE A 157 -33.05 -5.78 -1.02
C PHE A 157 -33.26 -6.90 -2.05
N SER A 158 -33.35 -8.16 -1.63
CA SER A 158 -33.44 -9.30 -2.54
C SER A 158 -34.61 -9.21 -3.52
N GLY A 159 -35.80 -8.82 -3.07
CA GLY A 159 -36.96 -8.69 -3.93
C GLY A 159 -36.87 -7.56 -4.97
N GLN A 160 -36.26 -6.45 -4.61
CA GLN A 160 -36.02 -5.31 -5.52
C GLN A 160 -34.91 -5.63 -6.53
N ILE A 161 -33.88 -6.29 -6.05
CA ILE A 161 -32.72 -6.68 -6.89
C ILE A 161 -33.16 -7.79 -7.86
N GLU A 162 -33.96 -8.76 -7.42
CA GLU A 162 -34.53 -9.80 -8.30
C GLU A 162 -35.37 -9.20 -9.42
N GLN A 163 -36.25 -8.24 -9.10
CA GLN A 163 -37.00 -7.50 -10.11
C GLN A 163 -36.07 -6.71 -11.06
N ALA A 164 -35.05 -6.06 -10.53
CA ALA A 164 -34.06 -5.38 -11.34
C ALA A 164 -33.25 -6.36 -12.24
N PHE A 165 -32.94 -7.53 -11.76
CA PHE A 165 -32.31 -8.59 -12.55
C PHE A 165 -33.23 -9.15 -13.62
N ALA A 166 -34.53 -9.31 -13.36
CA ALA A 166 -35.47 -9.75 -14.36
C ALA A 166 -35.62 -8.76 -15.55
N TYR A 167 -35.45 -7.47 -15.29
CA TYR A 167 -35.35 -6.46 -16.35
C TYR A 167 -33.98 -6.40 -17.04
N SER A 168 -32.96 -7.14 -16.58
CA SER A 168 -31.56 -6.79 -16.83
C SER A 168 -30.72 -7.80 -17.61
N GLU A 169 -31.27 -8.65 -18.46
CA GLU A 169 -30.42 -9.38 -19.43
C GLU A 169 -29.55 -8.44 -20.28
N GLN A 170 -30.00 -7.20 -20.47
CA GLN A 170 -29.27 -6.16 -21.19
C GLN A 170 -28.41 -5.27 -20.31
N VAL A 171 -28.71 -5.13 -19.01
CA VAL A 171 -28.05 -4.18 -18.10
C VAL A 171 -26.81 -4.77 -17.42
N MET A 172 -26.78 -6.08 -17.15
CA MET A 172 -25.67 -6.73 -16.46
C MET A 172 -24.33 -6.63 -17.23
N PRO A 173 -24.26 -6.94 -18.53
CA PRO A 173 -23.02 -6.75 -19.29
C PRO A 173 -22.63 -5.28 -19.37
N ALA A 174 -23.60 -4.36 -19.46
CA ALA A 174 -23.33 -2.92 -19.44
C ALA A 174 -22.78 -2.45 -18.09
N LEU A 175 -23.31 -2.94 -16.95
CA LEU A 175 -22.79 -2.65 -15.61
C LEU A 175 -21.37 -3.20 -15.41
N LEU A 176 -21.11 -4.45 -15.82
CA LEU A 176 -19.79 -5.05 -15.76
C LEU A 176 -18.79 -4.29 -16.63
N LEU A 177 -19.15 -3.95 -17.86
CA LEU A 177 -18.32 -3.14 -18.75
C LEU A 177 -18.05 -1.76 -18.17
N THR A 178 -19.07 -1.11 -17.60
CA THR A 178 -18.93 0.21 -16.97
C THR A 178 -18.00 0.12 -15.75
N MET A 179 -18.15 -0.92 -14.92
CA MET A 179 -17.27 -1.14 -13.76
C MET A 179 -15.82 -1.40 -14.18
N VAL A 180 -15.59 -2.23 -15.20
CA VAL A 180 -14.25 -2.47 -15.76
C VAL A 180 -13.67 -1.19 -16.35
N PHE A 181 -14.48 -0.41 -17.05
CA PHE A 181 -14.05 0.87 -17.64
C PHE A 181 -13.71 1.91 -16.58
N LEU A 182 -14.52 2.01 -15.52
CA LEU A 182 -14.24 2.88 -14.37
C LEU A 182 -12.98 2.45 -13.62
N LEU A 183 -12.79 1.15 -13.41
CA LEU A 183 -11.60 0.61 -12.77
C LEU A 183 -10.35 0.85 -13.62
N ALA A 184 -10.41 0.56 -14.92
CA ALA A 184 -9.34 0.83 -15.86
C ALA A 184 -9.03 2.33 -15.97
N GLY A 185 -10.06 3.17 -16.00
CA GLY A 185 -9.95 4.63 -15.98
C GLY A 185 -9.29 5.13 -14.68
N PHE A 186 -9.72 4.62 -13.53
CA PHE A 186 -9.15 4.96 -12.23
C PHE A 186 -7.67 4.56 -12.14
N VAL A 187 -7.33 3.33 -12.55
CA VAL A 187 -5.94 2.85 -12.57
C VAL A 187 -5.09 3.68 -13.53
N SER A 188 -5.61 3.95 -14.73
CA SER A 188 -4.91 4.75 -15.75
C SER A 188 -4.69 6.19 -15.30
N LEU A 189 -5.70 6.84 -14.72
CA LEU A 189 -5.60 8.19 -14.16
C LEU A 189 -4.59 8.23 -13.01
N LYS A 190 -4.63 7.24 -12.12
CA LYS A 190 -3.69 7.15 -11.00
C LYS A 190 -2.26 6.93 -11.48
N ALA A 191 -2.06 6.04 -12.45
CA ALA A 191 -0.76 5.80 -13.09
C ALA A 191 -0.25 7.05 -13.82
N TRP A 192 -1.11 7.74 -14.55
CA TRP A 192 -0.78 8.97 -15.26
C TRP A 192 -0.43 10.12 -14.31
N HIS A 193 -1.21 10.32 -13.24
CA HIS A 193 -0.89 11.30 -12.19
C HIS A 193 0.45 11.01 -11.53
N ARG A 194 0.73 9.74 -11.20
CA ARG A 194 2.01 9.30 -10.66
C ARG A 194 3.17 9.61 -11.61
N HIS A 195 3.01 9.27 -12.89
CA HIS A 195 4.04 9.48 -13.90
C HIS A 195 4.30 10.98 -14.15
N ARG A 196 3.24 11.79 -14.15
CA ARG A 196 3.34 13.25 -14.31
C ARG A 196 4.05 13.90 -13.11
N GLN A 197 3.75 13.49 -11.88
CA GLN A 197 4.41 14.02 -10.69
C GLN A 197 5.91 13.70 -10.67
N LEU A 198 6.30 12.53 -11.14
CA LEU A 198 7.70 12.12 -11.22
C LEU A 198 8.52 12.92 -12.26
N ARG A 199 7.86 13.46 -13.29
CA ARG A 199 8.51 14.25 -14.35
C ARG A 199 8.61 15.76 -14.04
N LEU A 200 7.80 16.26 -13.10
CA LEU A 200 7.67 17.70 -12.83
C LEU A 200 8.81 18.30 -11.99
N VAL A 201 9.62 17.47 -11.34
CA VAL A 201 10.72 17.95 -10.50
C VAL A 201 12.03 17.46 -11.08
N PRO A 202 12.93 18.35 -11.55
CA PRO A 202 14.27 17.96 -11.95
C PRO A 202 15.01 17.35 -10.76
N ARG A 203 15.72 16.25 -11.00
CA ARG A 203 16.41 15.46 -9.99
C ARG A 203 17.89 15.85 -9.96
N MET A 204 18.48 15.76 -8.78
CA MET A 204 19.92 15.90 -8.61
C MET A 204 20.56 14.51 -8.65
N THR A 205 21.60 14.34 -9.42
CA THR A 205 22.38 13.10 -9.44
C THR A 205 23.27 12.98 -8.21
N VAL A 206 23.74 11.77 -7.92
CA VAL A 206 24.68 11.54 -6.80
C VAL A 206 26.01 12.26 -7.04
N ALA A 207 26.48 12.35 -8.29
CA ALA A 207 27.71 13.06 -8.64
C ALA A 207 27.59 14.57 -8.38
N GLU A 208 26.48 15.19 -8.82
CA GLU A 208 26.20 16.62 -8.54
C GLU A 208 26.06 16.88 -7.03
N LEU A 209 25.46 15.96 -6.29
CA LEU A 209 25.38 16.07 -4.83
C LEU A 209 26.75 16.01 -4.18
N ALA A 210 27.60 15.05 -4.59
CA ALA A 210 28.96 14.92 -4.05
C ALA A 210 29.79 16.18 -4.29
N GLU A 211 29.72 16.77 -5.48
CA GLU A 211 30.36 18.04 -5.80
C GLU A 211 29.84 19.17 -4.91
N LYS A 212 28.50 19.29 -4.75
CA LYS A 212 27.91 20.35 -3.93
C LYS A 212 28.19 20.20 -2.42
N LEU A 213 28.43 18.99 -1.95
CA LEU A 213 28.80 18.76 -0.54
C LEU A 213 30.18 19.29 -0.19
N THR A 214 31.06 19.43 -1.18
CA THR A 214 32.42 20.02 -1.01
C THR A 214 32.43 21.53 -1.22
N ALA A 215 31.32 22.14 -1.65
CA ALA A 215 31.22 23.58 -1.88
C ALA A 215 31.21 24.37 -0.56
N ALA A 216 31.47 25.68 -0.63
CA ALA A 216 31.47 26.57 0.53
C ALA A 216 30.12 26.63 1.27
N GLU A 217 29.01 26.44 0.53
CA GLU A 217 27.67 26.34 1.08
C GLU A 217 27.05 24.97 0.70
N PRO A 218 27.27 23.92 1.49
CA PRO A 218 26.73 22.60 1.19
C PRO A 218 25.20 22.60 1.28
N PRO A 219 24.52 21.77 0.46
CA PRO A 219 23.06 21.67 0.47
C PRO A 219 22.52 21.15 1.80
N VAL A 220 21.31 21.51 2.13
CA VAL A 220 20.58 20.90 3.23
C VAL A 220 20.03 19.56 2.78
N LEU A 221 20.40 18.49 3.49
CA LEU A 221 19.95 17.14 3.20
C LEU A 221 18.76 16.76 4.09
N ILE A 222 17.68 16.28 3.48
CA ILE A 222 16.50 15.83 4.19
C ILE A 222 16.25 14.35 3.87
N ASP A 223 16.32 13.53 4.92
CA ASP A 223 15.99 12.11 4.86
C ASP A 223 14.52 11.88 5.17
N VAL A 224 13.75 11.50 4.17
CA VAL A 224 12.32 11.20 4.36
C VAL A 224 12.02 9.70 4.46
N ARG A 225 13.04 8.89 4.78
CA ARG A 225 12.85 7.47 5.08
C ARG A 225 12.05 7.27 6.37
N PRO A 226 11.35 6.14 6.54
CA PRO A 226 10.78 5.74 7.83
C PRO A 226 11.87 5.69 8.91
N ARG A 227 11.58 6.22 10.12
CA ARG A 227 12.54 6.24 11.24
C ARG A 227 13.18 4.89 11.49
N ALA A 228 12.38 3.86 11.53
CA ALA A 228 12.84 2.50 11.73
C ALA A 228 13.82 1.99 10.64
N ARG A 229 13.73 2.50 9.40
CA ARG A 229 14.70 2.18 8.34
C ARG A 229 15.96 3.04 8.43
N ALA A 230 15.79 4.28 8.84
CA ALA A 230 16.91 5.19 9.04
C ALA A 230 17.79 4.80 10.25
N GLU A 231 17.18 4.22 11.29
CA GLU A 231 17.88 3.66 12.48
C GLU A 231 18.61 2.36 12.15
N ALA A 232 18.01 1.51 11.31
CA ALA A 232 18.61 0.23 10.90
C ALA A 232 19.76 0.40 9.88
N GLU A 233 19.74 1.46 9.10
CA GLU A 233 20.66 1.66 7.98
C GLU A 233 21.16 3.12 7.96
N PRO A 234 22.49 3.37 7.99
CA PRO A 234 23.03 4.72 7.99
C PRO A 234 22.56 5.54 6.79
N GLY A 235 22.20 6.79 7.02
CA GLY A 235 21.85 7.78 6.00
C GLY A 235 23.06 8.49 5.42
N ILE A 236 22.81 9.50 4.58
CA ILE A 236 23.85 10.42 4.14
C ILE A 236 24.25 11.28 5.35
N PRO A 237 25.55 11.47 5.63
CA PRO A 237 26.00 12.29 6.75
C PRO A 237 25.36 13.69 6.72
N THR A 238 25.10 14.26 7.88
CA THR A 238 24.46 15.58 8.07
C THR A 238 23.00 15.71 7.64
N ALA A 239 22.37 14.63 7.16
CA ALA A 239 20.96 14.66 6.77
C ALA A 239 20.03 14.75 7.98
N VAL A 240 19.02 15.61 7.87
CA VAL A 240 17.96 15.73 8.86
C VAL A 240 16.86 14.71 8.57
N LEU A 241 16.67 13.77 9.48
CA LEU A 241 15.63 12.77 9.38
C LEU A 241 14.27 13.36 9.78
N MET A 242 13.31 13.36 8.84
CA MET A 242 11.94 13.80 9.13
C MET A 242 10.93 13.20 8.15
N SER A 243 9.71 13.00 8.63
CA SER A 243 8.61 12.54 7.79
C SER A 243 8.09 13.68 6.89
N LEU A 244 7.31 13.34 5.83
CA LEU A 244 6.67 14.36 4.98
C LEU A 244 5.72 15.27 5.79
N ASP A 245 5.05 14.73 6.81
CA ASP A 245 4.15 15.49 7.67
C ASP A 245 4.93 16.44 8.61
N GLU A 246 6.08 16.01 9.11
CA GLU A 246 7.00 16.87 9.85
C GLU A 246 7.57 17.95 8.94
N LEU A 247 8.00 17.61 7.73
CA LEU A 247 8.47 18.55 6.73
C LEU A 247 7.42 19.61 6.39
N ALA A 248 6.13 19.20 6.28
CA ALA A 248 5.02 20.10 6.00
C ALA A 248 4.79 21.12 7.13
N ARG A 249 5.11 20.76 8.38
CA ARG A 249 4.97 21.65 9.57
C ARG A 249 6.22 22.49 9.81
N ARG A 250 7.41 21.93 9.59
CA ARG A 250 8.70 22.48 9.97
C ARG A 250 9.51 23.08 8.81
N TYR A 251 8.90 23.22 7.62
CA TYR A 251 9.58 23.74 6.43
C TYR A 251 10.23 25.11 6.63
N GLN A 252 9.76 25.92 7.58
CA GLN A 252 10.28 27.24 7.89
C GLN A 252 11.67 27.22 8.55
N GLU A 253 12.10 26.07 9.12
CA GLU A 253 13.43 25.89 9.71
C GLU A 253 14.55 25.85 8.67
N PHE A 254 14.19 25.64 7.39
CA PHE A 254 15.17 25.53 6.33
C PHE A 254 15.41 26.85 5.60
N PRO A 255 16.70 27.16 5.30
CA PRO A 255 17.04 28.39 4.59
C PRO A 255 16.60 28.30 3.12
N ARG A 256 15.86 29.31 2.64
CA ARG A 256 15.33 29.34 1.27
C ARG A 256 16.38 29.62 0.20
N HIS A 257 17.51 30.21 0.58
CA HIS A 257 18.60 30.57 -0.32
C HIS A 257 19.53 29.39 -0.64
N ARG A 258 19.54 28.34 0.19
CA ARG A 258 20.38 27.16 -0.01
C ARG A 258 19.68 26.09 -0.83
N ASP A 259 20.48 25.22 -1.46
CA ASP A 259 19.94 24.02 -2.10
C ASP A 259 19.43 23.06 -1.04
N VAL A 260 18.25 22.49 -1.28
CA VAL A 260 17.65 21.46 -0.43
C VAL A 260 17.54 20.19 -1.23
N VAL A 261 18.16 19.13 -0.74
CA VAL A 261 18.09 17.80 -1.39
C VAL A 261 17.30 16.85 -0.50
N VAL A 262 16.23 16.32 -1.07
CA VAL A 262 15.36 15.36 -0.37
C VAL A 262 15.62 13.97 -0.91
N TYR A 263 15.87 13.00 -0.04
CA TYR A 263 16.07 11.62 -0.47
C TYR A 263 15.26 10.61 0.33
N CYS A 264 14.99 9.47 -0.28
CA CYS A 264 14.30 8.33 0.33
C CYS A 264 15.01 7.01 -0.05
N GLY A 265 14.49 5.90 0.45
CA GLY A 265 14.89 4.55 0.04
C GLY A 265 13.79 3.80 -0.71
N CYS A 266 12.93 4.54 -1.41
CA CYS A 266 11.80 3.95 -2.13
C CYS A 266 12.09 3.80 -3.62
N PRO A 267 11.52 2.77 -4.28
CA PRO A 267 11.64 2.63 -5.72
C PRO A 267 11.11 3.87 -6.46
N ALA A 268 11.87 4.36 -7.44
CA ALA A 268 11.53 5.51 -8.27
C ALA A 268 11.41 6.87 -7.55
N ASP A 269 11.97 7.02 -6.35
CA ASP A 269 12.12 8.29 -5.61
C ASP A 269 10.79 9.06 -5.37
N VAL A 270 9.68 8.34 -5.25
CA VAL A 270 8.34 8.95 -5.18
C VAL A 270 8.18 9.85 -3.97
N VAL A 271 8.66 9.41 -2.80
CA VAL A 271 8.49 10.15 -1.54
C VAL A 271 9.39 11.37 -1.50
N SER A 272 10.62 11.27 -2.00
CA SER A 272 11.52 12.43 -2.10
C SER A 272 11.00 13.45 -3.11
N ALA A 273 10.42 13.01 -4.24
CA ALA A 273 9.77 13.90 -5.19
C ALA A 273 8.53 14.61 -4.59
N GLN A 274 7.74 13.91 -3.77
CA GLN A 274 6.63 14.53 -3.03
C GLN A 274 7.12 15.58 -2.02
N GLY A 275 8.20 15.28 -1.29
CA GLY A 275 8.83 16.22 -0.36
C GLY A 275 9.34 17.48 -1.10
N ALA A 276 9.97 17.28 -2.24
CA ALA A 276 10.45 18.39 -3.08
C ALA A 276 9.28 19.24 -3.62
N LEU A 277 8.20 18.62 -4.09
CA LEU A 277 6.99 19.33 -4.54
C LEU A 277 6.31 20.10 -3.40
N LEU A 278 6.27 19.52 -2.19
CA LEU A 278 5.75 20.17 -1.00
C LEU A 278 6.54 21.45 -0.69
N LEU A 279 7.86 21.37 -0.64
CA LEU A 279 8.72 22.53 -0.39
C LEU A 279 8.58 23.58 -1.50
N ARG A 280 8.50 23.18 -2.78
CA ARG A 280 8.24 24.11 -3.89
C ARG A 280 6.92 24.85 -3.74
N LYS A 281 5.85 24.16 -3.34
CA LYS A 281 4.56 24.80 -3.01
C LYS A 281 4.65 25.80 -1.85
N LYS A 282 5.62 25.62 -0.95
CA LYS A 282 5.91 26.52 0.18
C LYS A 282 6.88 27.65 -0.19
N GLY A 283 7.25 27.78 -1.48
CA GLY A 283 8.06 28.88 -2.01
C GLY A 283 9.57 28.62 -2.07
N PHE A 284 10.00 27.38 -1.92
CA PHE A 284 11.40 27.00 -2.14
C PHE A 284 11.65 26.81 -3.65
N THR A 285 12.64 27.49 -4.20
CA THR A 285 13.00 27.41 -5.63
C THR A 285 14.10 26.40 -5.91
N ARG A 286 14.98 26.14 -4.94
CA ARG A 286 16.19 25.31 -5.06
C ARG A 286 16.00 23.98 -4.30
N VAL A 287 15.06 23.16 -4.78
CA VAL A 287 14.74 21.86 -4.14
C VAL A 287 14.83 20.75 -5.17
N TRP A 288 15.52 19.69 -4.80
CA TRP A 288 15.87 18.58 -5.67
C TRP A 288 15.63 17.23 -4.97
N PRO A 289 14.88 16.30 -5.54
CA PRO A 289 14.95 14.92 -5.11
C PRO A 289 16.24 14.27 -5.62
N LEU A 290 16.87 13.45 -4.79
CA LEU A 290 18.08 12.69 -5.16
C LEU A 290 17.70 11.52 -6.06
N ALA A 291 18.27 11.45 -7.25
CA ALA A 291 18.04 10.37 -8.20
C ALA A 291 18.58 9.03 -7.65
N GLY A 292 17.70 8.01 -7.58
CA GLY A 292 18.02 6.71 -7.01
C GLY A 292 18.18 6.68 -5.49
N GLY A 293 17.91 7.81 -4.81
CA GLY A 293 17.84 7.93 -3.36
C GLY A 293 19.10 7.44 -2.63
N ILE A 294 18.89 6.88 -1.42
CA ILE A 294 20.01 6.39 -0.58
C ILE A 294 20.76 5.21 -1.21
N GLU A 295 20.10 4.42 -2.04
CA GLU A 295 20.73 3.24 -2.65
C GLU A 295 21.75 3.64 -3.71
N ALA A 296 21.43 4.64 -4.55
CA ALA A 296 22.37 5.18 -5.51
C ALA A 296 23.58 5.87 -4.83
N TRP A 297 23.35 6.56 -3.71
CA TRP A 297 24.41 7.15 -2.91
C TRP A 297 25.38 6.08 -2.39
N ARG A 298 24.87 4.99 -1.83
CA ARG A 298 25.69 3.87 -1.32
C ARG A 298 26.45 3.17 -2.43
N ALA A 299 25.81 2.93 -3.57
CA ALA A 299 26.49 2.32 -4.72
C ALA A 299 27.68 3.16 -5.20
N ALA A 300 27.51 4.50 -5.27
CA ALA A 300 28.58 5.40 -5.63
C ALA A 300 29.71 5.44 -4.58
N ALA A 301 29.37 5.37 -3.29
CA ALA A 301 30.36 5.31 -2.22
C ALA A 301 31.20 4.03 -2.26
N THR A 302 30.58 2.88 -2.59
CA THR A 302 31.29 1.60 -2.74
C THR A 302 32.23 1.62 -3.94
N GLN A 303 31.79 2.16 -5.08
CA GLN A 303 32.64 2.29 -6.28
C GLN A 303 33.87 3.18 -6.04
N ASN A 304 33.71 4.28 -5.29
CA ASN A 304 34.82 5.16 -4.95
C ASN A 304 35.83 4.50 -3.98
N SER A 305 35.37 3.64 -3.07
CA SER A 305 36.26 2.89 -2.17
C SER A 305 37.07 1.82 -2.92
N GLU A 306 36.46 1.15 -3.90
CA GLU A 306 37.14 0.17 -4.76
C GLU A 306 38.19 0.85 -5.69
N SER A 307 37.84 2.00 -6.25
CA SER A 307 38.78 2.76 -7.11
C SER A 307 39.98 3.28 -6.33
N THR A 308 39.82 3.59 -5.04
CA THR A 308 40.94 4.04 -4.18
C THR A 308 41.87 2.87 -3.79
N GLN A 309 41.37 1.64 -3.69
CA GLN A 309 42.16 0.45 -3.40
C GLN A 309 43.00 -0.02 -4.60
N VAL A 310 42.58 0.24 -5.82
CA VAL A 310 43.31 -0.14 -7.04
C VAL A 310 44.56 0.73 -7.24
N PHE A 311 44.66 1.92 -6.63
CA PHE A 311 45.82 2.80 -6.73
C PHE A 311 46.94 2.55 -5.69
N VAL A 312 46.72 1.64 -4.73
CA VAL A 312 47.77 1.16 -3.85
C VAL A 312 48.38 -0.10 -4.47
N GLY A 313 49.12 0.06 -5.53
CA GLY A 313 49.90 -1.03 -6.14
C GLY A 313 50.93 -1.62 -5.17
N PRO A 314 51.34 -2.87 -5.37
CA PRO A 314 52.25 -3.55 -4.46
C PRO A 314 53.59 -2.81 -4.44
N ASN A 315 53.93 -2.28 -3.28
CA ASN A 315 55.21 -1.66 -3.04
C ASN A 315 56.28 -2.73 -3.21
N VAL A 316 57.15 -2.51 -4.17
CA VAL A 316 58.34 -3.28 -4.46
C VAL A 316 59.19 -3.30 -3.20
N ALA A 317 59.33 -4.50 -2.60
CA ALA A 317 60.38 -4.77 -1.64
C ALA A 317 61.72 -4.86 -2.39
N ALA A 318 62.63 -3.97 -2.06
CA ALA A 318 64.07 -4.13 -2.29
C ALA A 318 64.78 -4.45 -0.98
#